data_ace8ab264de4cbaf53d0ce2fd6fd51b7
#
_entry.id   ace8ab264de4cbaf53d0ce2fd6fd51b7
#
_cell.length_a   1.000
_cell.length_b   1.000
_cell.length_c   1.000
_cell.angle_alpha   90.00
_cell.angle_beta   90.00
_cell.angle_gamma   90.00
#
_symmetry.space_group_name_H-M   'P 1'
#
loop_
_entity.id
_entity.type
_entity.pdbx_description
1 polymer ?
#
loop_
_entity_poly.entity_id
_entity_poly.type
_entity_poly.pdbx_seq_one_letter_code
_entity_poly.pdbx_strand_id
1 'polypeptide(L)'
;EVELKGEAYFDVAHNAQKPFIVHTSVIDIKVLGTKFDVKDYETEPNIETTLLHGAIEVVKRNEPGSARVILNPNEKLVFAKKNLLTHNGKEKKVLAEYNKIKRSDITITTLKADKKIVDIPETAWMYNKLVFEEENFETIGFLMERWYNVTIHFADAEIKNYRMSGTFVNETVNEALDILKILVPFDYDMNGNNILIGKLKNSNKYKRINNIKSK
;
A
#
# COMPACT_ATOMS: atom_id res chain seq x y z
N GLU A 1 9.97 18.91 -9.80
CA GLU A 1 9.01 18.51 -8.77
C GLU A 1 7.81 17.85 -9.42
N VAL A 2 7.21 16.87 -8.75
CA VAL A 2 6.01 16.15 -9.19
C VAL A 2 5.08 15.92 -7.99
N GLU A 3 3.77 15.92 -8.26
CA GLU A 3 2.75 15.46 -7.30
C GLU A 3 2.42 14.00 -7.61
N LEU A 4 2.39 13.15 -6.58
CA LEU A 4 2.03 11.74 -6.72
C LEU A 4 0.74 11.43 -5.98
N LYS A 5 -0.19 10.77 -6.70
CA LYS A 5 -1.34 10.05 -6.14
C LYS A 5 -1.36 8.68 -6.79
N GLY A 6 -1.13 7.63 -6.02
CA GLY A 6 -0.99 6.27 -6.52
C GLY A 6 0.41 5.72 -6.30
N GLU A 7 0.95 4.98 -7.24
CA GLU A 7 2.26 4.33 -7.15
C GLU A 7 3.10 4.62 -8.39
N ALA A 8 4.38 4.94 -8.18
CA ALA A 8 5.31 5.20 -9.27
C ALA A 8 6.74 4.83 -8.90
N TYR A 9 7.42 4.23 -9.85
CA TYR A 9 8.86 4.02 -9.82
C TYR A 9 9.58 5.18 -10.51
N PHE A 10 10.64 5.66 -9.88
CA PHE A 10 11.45 6.76 -10.37
C PHE A 10 12.90 6.30 -10.61
N ASP A 11 13.43 6.61 -11.78
CA ASP A 11 14.86 6.51 -12.11
C ASP A 11 15.37 7.92 -12.42
N VAL A 12 15.89 8.58 -11.41
CA VAL A 12 16.29 10.00 -11.46
C VAL A 12 17.77 10.10 -11.75
N ALA A 13 18.14 10.77 -12.86
CA ALA A 13 19.51 11.06 -13.20
C ALA A 13 20.19 11.94 -12.12
N HIS A 14 21.46 11.65 -11.83
CA HIS A 14 22.18 12.38 -10.79
C HIS A 14 22.40 13.86 -11.14
N ASN A 15 21.94 14.76 -10.27
CA ASN A 15 22.21 16.19 -10.35
C ASN A 15 22.22 16.83 -8.93
N ALA A 16 23.41 17.05 -8.40
CA ALA A 16 23.57 17.61 -7.06
C ALA A 16 23.06 19.08 -6.92
N GLN A 17 22.97 19.81 -8.03
CA GLN A 17 22.55 21.21 -8.04
C GLN A 17 21.03 21.37 -8.24
N LYS A 18 20.34 20.31 -8.74
CA LYS A 18 18.91 20.36 -9.01
C LYS A 18 18.19 19.15 -8.40
N PRO A 19 17.82 19.23 -7.12
CA PRO A 19 17.06 18.18 -6.46
C PRO A 19 15.76 17.86 -7.19
N PHE A 20 15.40 16.58 -7.26
CA PHE A 20 14.08 16.13 -7.68
C PHE A 20 13.23 15.86 -6.43
N ILE A 21 12.00 16.37 -6.42
CA ILE A 21 11.09 16.27 -5.27
C ILE A 21 9.79 15.61 -5.72
N VAL A 22 9.38 14.57 -5.00
CA VAL A 22 8.06 13.94 -5.10
C VAL A 22 7.23 14.38 -3.91
N HIS A 23 6.14 15.06 -4.21
CA HIS A 23 5.15 15.49 -3.23
C HIS A 23 4.06 14.42 -3.11
N THR A 24 3.90 13.86 -1.92
CA THR A 24 2.79 12.96 -1.59
C THR A 24 1.72 13.71 -0.79
N SER A 25 0.72 13.01 -0.30
CA SER A 25 -0.34 13.62 0.52
C SER A 25 0.17 14.23 1.84
N VAL A 26 1.25 13.69 2.44
CA VAL A 26 1.73 14.08 3.77
C VAL A 26 3.23 14.35 3.85
N ILE A 27 4.03 13.69 3.04
CA ILE A 27 5.50 13.80 3.04
C ILE A 27 6.03 14.21 1.68
N ASP A 28 7.17 14.91 1.70
CA ASP A 28 7.96 15.21 0.52
C ASP A 28 9.19 14.33 0.50
N ILE A 29 9.50 13.77 -0.67
CA ILE A 29 10.62 12.87 -0.92
C ILE A 29 11.58 13.58 -1.85
N LYS A 30 12.79 13.90 -1.35
CA LYS A 30 13.81 14.64 -2.08
C LYS A 30 15.00 13.75 -2.40
N VAL A 31 15.43 13.81 -3.65
CA VAL A 31 16.53 13.01 -4.18
C VAL A 31 17.45 13.81 -5.10
N LEU A 32 18.70 13.34 -5.28
CA LEU A 32 19.70 13.97 -6.16
C LEU A 32 20.13 13.09 -7.34
N GLY A 33 19.71 11.83 -7.35
CA GLY A 33 20.09 10.83 -8.36
C GLY A 33 19.85 9.44 -7.78
N THR A 34 18.65 8.91 -7.97
CA THR A 34 18.15 7.84 -7.11
C THR A 34 17.16 6.97 -7.89
N LYS A 35 17.20 5.66 -7.62
CA LYS A 35 16.20 4.69 -8.10
C LYS A 35 15.35 4.26 -6.89
N PHE A 36 14.07 4.55 -6.95
CA PHE A 36 13.16 4.32 -5.83
C PHE A 36 11.72 4.17 -6.28
N ASP A 37 10.93 3.50 -5.46
CA ASP A 37 9.49 3.40 -5.59
C ASP A 37 8.79 4.26 -4.54
N VAL A 38 7.64 4.81 -4.88
CA VAL A 38 6.76 5.56 -3.97
C VAL A 38 5.32 5.14 -4.18
N LYS A 39 4.64 4.83 -3.08
CA LYS A 39 3.22 4.47 -3.06
C LYS A 39 2.44 5.36 -2.11
N ASP A 40 1.44 6.10 -2.63
CA ASP A 40 0.52 6.95 -1.87
C ASP A 40 -0.90 6.87 -2.45
N TYR A 41 -1.61 5.80 -2.14
CA TYR A 41 -3.04 5.66 -2.49
C TYR A 41 -3.93 6.26 -1.41
N GLU A 42 -4.94 7.02 -1.80
CA GLU A 42 -5.87 7.68 -0.86
C GLU A 42 -6.61 6.69 0.03
N THR A 43 -6.93 5.51 -0.52
CA THR A 43 -7.65 4.44 0.18
C THR A 43 -6.79 3.61 1.12
N GLU A 44 -5.45 3.74 1.06
CA GLU A 44 -4.52 2.99 1.89
C GLU A 44 -4.07 3.79 3.11
N PRO A 45 -3.86 3.12 4.26
CA PRO A 45 -3.52 3.79 5.51
C PRO A 45 -2.07 4.29 5.58
N ASN A 46 -1.24 3.91 4.61
CA ASN A 46 0.19 4.20 4.62
C ASN A 46 0.64 4.91 3.34
N ILE A 47 1.74 5.67 3.47
CA ILE A 47 2.62 6.04 2.36
C ILE A 47 3.86 5.17 2.50
N GLU A 48 4.33 4.61 1.40
CA GLU A 48 5.51 3.77 1.39
C GLU A 48 6.53 4.32 0.40
N THR A 49 7.80 4.28 0.73
CA THR A 49 8.87 4.55 -0.22
C THR A 49 10.00 3.55 -0.04
N THR A 50 10.45 2.97 -1.14
CA THR A 50 11.46 1.92 -1.18
C THR A 50 12.67 2.40 -1.98
N LEU A 51 13.82 2.44 -1.34
CA LEU A 51 15.06 2.89 -1.96
C LEU A 51 15.87 1.72 -2.50
N LEU A 52 16.13 1.72 -3.80
CA LEU A 52 16.96 0.71 -4.46
C LEU A 52 18.40 1.17 -4.67
N HIS A 53 18.59 2.43 -5.05
CA HIS A 53 19.93 2.99 -5.30
C HIS A 53 19.95 4.49 -5.02
N GLY A 54 21.06 4.99 -4.45
CA GLY A 54 21.24 6.40 -4.13
C GLY A 54 20.89 6.73 -2.69
N ALA A 55 20.24 7.87 -2.46
CA ALA A 55 19.78 8.30 -1.13
C ALA A 55 18.47 9.07 -1.26
N ILE A 56 17.60 8.92 -0.26
CA ILE A 56 16.34 9.66 -0.13
C ILE A 56 16.38 10.49 1.16
N GLU A 57 15.99 11.76 1.06
CA GLU A 57 15.63 12.60 2.20
C GLU A 57 14.10 12.72 2.24
N VAL A 58 13.47 12.28 3.34
CA VAL A 58 12.04 12.41 3.59
C VAL A 58 11.82 13.52 4.62
N VAL A 59 10.92 14.44 4.30
CA VAL A 59 10.49 15.52 5.18
C VAL A 59 8.96 15.59 5.21
N LYS A 60 8.40 16.15 6.27
CA LYS A 60 6.96 16.37 6.30
C LYS A 60 6.60 17.54 5.39
N ARG A 61 5.55 17.35 4.59
CA ARG A 61 5.05 18.36 3.68
C ARG A 61 4.54 19.57 4.48
N ASN A 62 4.82 20.77 3.96
CA ASN A 62 4.39 22.05 4.56
C ASN A 62 4.92 22.34 5.98
N GLU A 63 5.96 21.65 6.45
CA GLU A 63 6.62 21.93 7.72
C GLU A 63 8.13 22.18 7.54
N PRO A 64 8.53 23.41 7.17
CA PRO A 64 9.94 23.79 7.11
C PRO A 64 10.58 23.59 8.50
N GLY A 65 11.63 22.76 8.58
CA GLY A 65 12.32 22.44 9.85
C GLY A 65 11.80 21.19 10.56
N SER A 66 10.89 20.42 9.96
CA SER A 66 10.55 19.08 10.46
C SER A 66 11.77 18.16 10.48
N ALA A 67 11.74 17.14 11.35
CA ALA A 67 12.79 16.12 11.40
C ALA A 67 12.93 15.47 10.02
N ARG A 68 14.19 15.38 9.55
CA ARG A 68 14.52 14.70 8.29
C ARG A 68 14.79 13.24 8.56
N VAL A 69 14.34 12.39 7.66
CA VAL A 69 14.64 10.97 7.66
C VAL A 69 15.43 10.66 6.40
N ILE A 70 16.58 10.03 6.56
CA ILE A 70 17.42 9.59 5.44
C ILE A 70 17.24 8.09 5.29
N LEU A 71 16.96 7.64 4.07
CA LEU A 71 16.97 6.23 3.68
C LEU A 71 18.27 5.90 2.96
N ASN A 72 18.79 4.72 3.27
CA ASN A 72 19.92 4.08 2.59
C ASN A 72 19.41 3.04 1.57
N PRO A 73 20.23 2.63 0.60
CA PRO A 73 19.86 1.58 -0.34
C PRO A 73 19.36 0.31 0.35
N ASN A 74 18.32 -0.30 -0.21
CA ASN A 74 17.60 -1.46 0.33
C ASN A 74 16.83 -1.18 1.63
N GLU A 75 16.49 0.08 1.91
CA GLU A 75 15.56 0.42 2.97
C GLU A 75 14.19 0.82 2.41
N LYS A 76 13.14 0.41 3.13
CA LYS A 76 11.75 0.80 2.91
C LYS A 76 11.26 1.59 4.11
N LEU A 77 10.72 2.76 3.86
CA LEU A 77 10.01 3.58 4.84
C LEU A 77 8.52 3.37 4.66
N VAL A 78 7.82 3.11 5.75
CA VAL A 78 6.37 3.11 5.86
C VAL A 78 5.96 4.26 6.77
N PHE A 79 5.19 5.20 6.24
CA PHE A 79 4.61 6.31 6.97
C PHE A 79 3.12 6.07 7.18
N ALA A 80 2.66 5.92 8.44
CA ALA A 80 1.26 5.73 8.76
C ALA A 80 0.47 7.05 8.63
N LYS A 81 -0.51 7.08 7.74
CA LYS A 81 -1.47 8.19 7.60
C LYS A 81 -2.47 8.12 8.76
N LYS A 82 -2.12 8.65 9.92
CA LYS A 82 -3.04 8.63 11.07
C LYS A 82 -4.29 9.46 10.77
N ASN A 83 -5.43 8.77 10.71
CA ASN A 83 -6.79 9.35 10.81
C ASN A 83 -7.22 10.39 9.77
N LEU A 84 -6.85 10.25 8.50
CA LEU A 84 -7.54 10.98 7.41
C LEU A 84 -8.97 10.44 7.17
N LEU A 85 -9.34 9.30 7.79
CA LEU A 85 -10.60 8.57 7.55
C LEU A 85 -11.65 8.73 8.66
N THR A 86 -11.55 9.69 9.57
CA THR A 86 -12.66 9.94 10.51
C THR A 86 -13.73 10.80 9.86
N HIS A 87 -14.74 10.15 9.30
CA HIS A 87 -16.06 10.72 9.05
C HIS A 87 -16.63 11.33 10.33
N ASN A 88 -17.13 12.56 10.20
CA ASN A 88 -17.93 13.37 11.13
C ASN A 88 -17.22 14.46 11.92
N GLY A 89 -17.19 15.66 11.32
CA GLY A 89 -17.47 16.94 12.00
C GLY A 89 -16.55 17.47 13.10
N LYS A 90 -15.44 16.81 13.45
CA LYS A 90 -14.46 17.30 14.46
C LYS A 90 -13.07 17.58 13.91
N GLU A 91 -13.00 18.00 12.66
CA GLU A 91 -11.75 18.17 11.90
C GLU A 91 -10.76 19.18 12.48
N LYS A 92 -11.23 20.22 13.18
CA LYS A 92 -10.34 21.33 13.62
C LYS A 92 -9.42 20.99 14.80
N LYS A 93 -9.73 20.00 15.63
CA LYS A 93 -8.91 19.63 16.80
C LYS A 93 -7.87 18.58 16.49
N VAL A 94 -8.12 17.75 15.48
CA VAL A 94 -7.22 16.69 15.01
C VAL A 94 -6.05 17.25 14.19
N LEU A 95 -6.30 18.30 13.39
CA LEU A 95 -5.26 18.97 12.60
C LEU A 95 -4.14 19.61 13.46
N ALA A 96 -4.43 20.05 14.66
CA ALA A 96 -3.42 20.67 15.53
C ALA A 96 -2.48 19.65 16.21
N GLU A 97 -2.93 18.41 16.43
CA GLU A 97 -2.09 17.30 16.91
C GLU A 97 -1.31 16.61 15.78
N TYR A 98 -1.77 16.78 14.53
CA TYR A 98 -1.15 16.22 13.33
C TYR A 98 0.23 16.84 13.01
N ASN A 99 0.55 17.95 13.64
CA ASN A 99 1.66 18.81 13.29
C ASN A 99 3.04 18.37 13.83
N LYS A 100 3.20 17.15 14.37
CA LYS A 100 4.52 16.58 14.67
C LYS A 100 4.60 15.17 14.11
N ILE A 101 5.49 14.94 13.13
CA ILE A 101 5.95 13.58 12.83
C ILE A 101 6.53 13.06 14.14
N LYS A 102 5.81 12.14 14.79
CA LYS A 102 6.39 11.35 15.87
C LYS A 102 7.18 10.22 15.20
N ARG A 103 8.33 9.85 15.76
CA ARG A 103 9.06 8.64 15.33
C ARG A 103 8.16 7.40 15.31
N SER A 104 7.06 7.42 16.06
CA SER A 104 6.03 6.36 16.07
C SER A 104 5.21 6.25 14.76
N ASP A 105 5.28 7.22 13.85
CA ASP A 105 4.51 7.23 12.60
C ASP A 105 5.32 6.67 11.44
N ILE A 106 6.62 6.44 11.65
CA ILE A 106 7.57 5.97 10.65
C ILE A 106 8.13 4.63 11.10
N THR A 107 8.06 3.66 10.20
CA THR A 107 8.78 2.39 10.32
C THR A 107 9.77 2.28 9.16
N ILE A 108 11.01 1.92 9.45
CA ILE A 108 12.03 1.62 8.45
C ILE A 108 12.36 0.14 8.56
N THR A 109 12.33 -0.55 7.43
CA THR A 109 12.69 -1.97 7.30
C THR A 109 13.73 -2.13 6.20
N THR A 110 14.56 -3.16 6.31
CA THR A 110 15.56 -3.48 5.28
C THR A 110 14.99 -4.56 4.37
N LEU A 111 15.11 -4.36 3.06
CA LEU A 111 14.78 -5.37 2.05
C LEU A 111 15.77 -6.55 2.15
N LYS A 112 15.33 -7.74 1.76
CA LYS A 112 16.21 -8.91 1.66
C LYS A 112 17.23 -8.70 0.54
N ALA A 113 18.51 -8.68 0.87
CA ALA A 113 19.60 -8.30 -0.03
C ALA A 113 19.77 -9.19 -1.28
N ASP A 114 19.27 -10.42 -1.25
CA ASP A 114 19.51 -11.42 -2.31
C ASP A 114 18.43 -11.45 -3.39
N LYS A 115 17.45 -10.54 -3.35
CA LYS A 115 16.37 -10.50 -4.32
C LYS A 115 16.73 -9.69 -5.56
N LYS A 116 16.34 -10.23 -6.71
CA LYS A 116 16.33 -9.48 -7.95
C LYS A 116 15.22 -8.44 -7.91
N ILE A 117 15.42 -7.29 -8.53
CA ILE A 117 14.42 -6.21 -8.63
C ILE A 117 13.04 -6.69 -9.12
N VAL A 118 13.00 -7.72 -9.96
CA VAL A 118 11.78 -8.33 -10.50
C VAL A 118 11.00 -9.18 -9.48
N ASP A 119 11.60 -9.48 -8.34
CA ASP A 119 11.03 -10.31 -7.29
C ASP A 119 10.84 -9.54 -5.97
N ILE A 120 11.16 -8.24 -5.97
CA ILE A 120 10.88 -7.32 -4.86
C ILE A 120 9.41 -6.89 -4.97
N PRO A 121 8.55 -7.06 -3.95
CA PRO A 121 7.13 -6.72 -4.01
C PRO A 121 6.87 -5.31 -4.55
N GLU A 122 7.67 -4.33 -4.11
CA GLU A 122 7.53 -2.92 -4.44
C GLU A 122 7.87 -2.58 -5.91
N THR A 123 8.55 -3.47 -6.62
CA THR A 123 8.99 -3.22 -7.99
C THR A 123 8.55 -4.29 -8.99
N ALA A 124 8.02 -5.41 -8.49
CA ALA A 124 7.62 -6.55 -9.31
C ALA A 124 6.50 -6.20 -10.31
N TRP A 125 5.64 -5.23 -9.96
CA TRP A 125 4.56 -4.76 -10.81
C TRP A 125 5.06 -4.19 -12.16
N MET A 126 6.25 -3.60 -12.22
CA MET A 126 6.88 -3.16 -13.46
C MET A 126 7.19 -4.33 -14.41
N TYR A 127 7.25 -5.54 -13.89
CA TYR A 127 7.54 -6.78 -14.63
C TYR A 127 6.31 -7.68 -14.76
N ASN A 128 5.12 -7.09 -14.62
CA ASN A 128 3.85 -7.80 -14.67
C ASN A 128 3.74 -8.96 -13.66
N LYS A 129 4.21 -8.72 -12.44
CA LYS A 129 4.12 -9.67 -11.32
C LYS A 129 3.46 -8.99 -10.13
N LEU A 130 2.47 -9.64 -9.55
CA LEU A 130 1.90 -9.27 -8.25
C LEU A 130 2.58 -10.12 -7.19
N VAL A 131 3.52 -9.53 -6.45
CA VAL A 131 4.29 -10.20 -5.39
C VAL A 131 3.88 -9.66 -4.03
N PHE A 132 3.67 -10.53 -3.07
CA PHE A 132 3.41 -10.17 -1.67
C PHE A 132 4.13 -11.15 -0.73
N GLU A 133 4.65 -10.62 0.38
CA GLU A 133 5.44 -11.39 1.35
C GLU A 133 5.01 -11.09 2.77
N GLU A 134 4.56 -12.14 3.47
CA GLU A 134 4.12 -12.00 4.86
C GLU A 134 3.06 -10.89 5.05
N GLU A 135 2.31 -10.59 3.97
CA GLU A 135 1.31 -9.53 3.98
C GLU A 135 -0.01 -10.02 4.56
N ASN A 136 -0.72 -9.14 5.25
CA ASN A 136 -2.07 -9.43 5.71
C ASN A 136 -3.06 -9.42 4.54
N PHE A 137 -4.16 -10.16 4.67
CA PHE A 137 -5.12 -10.33 3.58
C PHE A 137 -5.82 -9.01 3.17
N GLU A 138 -5.94 -8.05 4.08
CA GLU A 138 -6.46 -6.72 3.74
C GLU A 138 -5.54 -5.99 2.77
N THR A 139 -4.23 -6.00 3.03
CA THR A 139 -3.21 -5.43 2.12
C THR A 139 -3.19 -6.17 0.79
N ILE A 140 -3.26 -7.52 0.80
CA ILE A 140 -3.37 -8.33 -0.42
C ILE A 140 -4.64 -7.95 -1.19
N GLY A 141 -5.75 -7.72 -0.49
CA GLY A 141 -6.99 -7.21 -1.08
C GLY A 141 -6.78 -5.93 -1.87
N PHE A 142 -6.12 -4.92 -1.29
CA PHE A 142 -5.79 -3.67 -2.00
C PHE A 142 -4.90 -3.90 -3.24
N LEU A 143 -3.91 -4.80 -3.13
CA LEU A 143 -3.08 -5.18 -4.26
C LEU A 143 -3.91 -5.82 -5.38
N MET A 144 -4.81 -6.74 -5.04
CA MET A 144 -5.69 -7.43 -6.00
C MET A 144 -6.72 -6.50 -6.62
N GLU A 145 -7.29 -5.56 -5.86
CA GLU A 145 -8.23 -4.55 -6.39
C GLU A 145 -7.61 -3.76 -7.55
N ARG A 146 -6.37 -3.31 -7.38
CA ARG A 146 -5.64 -2.57 -8.41
C ARG A 146 -5.24 -3.46 -9.58
N TRP A 147 -4.72 -4.66 -9.27
CA TRP A 147 -4.20 -5.57 -10.29
C TRP A 147 -5.27 -6.09 -11.23
N TYR A 148 -6.43 -6.44 -10.69
CA TYR A 148 -7.54 -7.03 -11.43
C TYR A 148 -8.69 -6.06 -11.73
N ASN A 149 -8.58 -4.80 -11.32
CA ASN A 149 -9.66 -3.79 -11.43
C ASN A 149 -10.99 -4.29 -10.84
N VAL A 150 -10.94 -4.75 -9.60
CA VAL A 150 -12.07 -5.25 -8.83
C VAL A 150 -12.23 -4.46 -7.53
N THR A 151 -13.36 -4.66 -6.83
CA THR A 151 -13.58 -4.14 -5.47
C THR A 151 -13.76 -5.31 -4.52
N ILE A 152 -12.99 -5.34 -3.43
CA ILE A 152 -12.98 -6.43 -2.45
C ILE A 152 -13.57 -5.95 -1.13
N HIS A 153 -14.57 -6.66 -0.65
CA HIS A 153 -15.19 -6.43 0.65
C HIS A 153 -14.98 -7.65 1.56
N PHE A 154 -14.54 -7.40 2.77
CA PHE A 154 -14.39 -8.42 3.80
C PHE A 154 -15.62 -8.41 4.71
N ALA A 155 -16.37 -9.51 4.74
CA ALA A 155 -17.53 -9.69 5.61
C ALA A 155 -17.13 -9.92 7.08
N ASP A 156 -15.95 -10.47 7.30
CA ASP A 156 -15.43 -10.84 8.62
C ASP A 156 -14.05 -10.21 8.83
N ALA A 157 -13.92 -9.40 9.89
CA ALA A 157 -12.70 -8.67 10.20
C ALA A 157 -11.49 -9.58 10.50
N GLU A 158 -11.75 -10.78 11.06
CA GLU A 158 -10.67 -11.73 11.40
C GLU A 158 -9.90 -12.24 10.17
N ILE A 159 -10.59 -12.38 9.01
CA ILE A 159 -9.97 -12.85 7.76
C ILE A 159 -8.90 -11.88 7.28
N LYS A 160 -9.07 -10.60 7.51
CA LYS A 160 -8.13 -9.55 7.10
C LYS A 160 -6.72 -9.75 7.66
N ASN A 161 -6.61 -10.43 8.80
CA ASN A 161 -5.35 -10.60 9.52
C ASN A 161 -4.55 -11.84 9.09
N TYR A 162 -5.10 -12.71 8.23
CA TYR A 162 -4.33 -13.84 7.70
C TYR A 162 -3.13 -13.35 6.91
N ARG A 163 -1.95 -13.88 7.23
CA ARG A 163 -0.71 -13.52 6.53
C ARG A 163 -0.38 -14.56 5.48
N MET A 164 -0.01 -14.09 4.30
CA MET A 164 0.31 -14.94 3.16
C MET A 164 1.48 -14.38 2.37
N SER A 165 2.16 -15.26 1.65
CA SER A 165 3.19 -14.91 0.67
C SER A 165 2.87 -15.61 -0.64
N GLY A 166 3.10 -14.91 -1.75
CA GLY A 166 2.83 -15.48 -3.07
C GLY A 166 3.26 -14.56 -4.21
N THR A 167 3.16 -15.12 -5.41
CA THR A 167 3.40 -14.39 -6.67
C THR A 167 2.33 -14.80 -7.67
N PHE A 168 1.65 -13.83 -8.26
CA PHE A 168 0.76 -14.01 -9.39
C PHE A 168 1.35 -13.35 -10.63
N VAL A 169 1.25 -14.00 -11.78
CA VAL A 169 1.83 -13.51 -13.04
C VAL A 169 0.77 -13.37 -14.13
N ASN A 170 0.03 -14.43 -14.40
CA ASN A 170 -0.99 -14.48 -15.44
C ASN A 170 -2.33 -15.02 -14.95
N GLU A 171 -2.44 -15.30 -13.65
CA GLU A 171 -3.66 -15.82 -13.06
C GLU A 171 -4.77 -14.79 -13.17
N THR A 172 -5.97 -15.25 -13.49
CA THR A 172 -7.20 -14.45 -13.36
C THR A 172 -7.53 -14.23 -11.89
N VAL A 173 -8.38 -13.26 -11.58
CA VAL A 173 -8.80 -12.99 -10.20
C VAL A 173 -9.43 -14.22 -9.53
N ASN A 174 -10.19 -15.03 -10.28
CA ASN A 174 -10.80 -16.27 -9.76
C ASN A 174 -9.73 -17.30 -9.40
N GLU A 175 -8.77 -17.54 -10.31
CA GLU A 175 -7.65 -18.46 -10.06
C GLU A 175 -6.80 -18.00 -8.87
N ALA A 176 -6.51 -16.70 -8.78
CA ALA A 176 -5.79 -16.12 -7.65
C ALA A 176 -6.53 -16.36 -6.32
N LEU A 177 -7.85 -16.08 -6.28
CA LEU A 177 -8.66 -16.33 -5.08
C LEU A 177 -8.75 -17.81 -4.73
N ASP A 178 -8.87 -18.70 -5.71
CA ASP A 178 -8.91 -20.15 -5.49
C ASP A 178 -7.57 -20.68 -4.96
N ILE A 179 -6.44 -20.13 -5.42
CA ILE A 179 -5.11 -20.42 -4.86
C ILE A 179 -5.03 -19.95 -3.41
N LEU A 180 -5.47 -18.72 -3.10
CA LEU A 180 -5.47 -18.22 -1.73
C LEU A 180 -6.36 -19.03 -0.79
N LYS A 181 -7.48 -19.60 -1.26
CA LYS A 181 -8.34 -20.52 -0.48
C LYS A 181 -7.64 -21.78 -0.04
N ILE A 182 -6.59 -22.20 -0.74
CA ILE A 182 -5.79 -23.37 -0.33
C ILE A 182 -4.94 -23.04 0.91
N LEU A 183 -4.51 -21.77 1.02
CA LEU A 183 -3.61 -21.33 2.09
C LEU A 183 -4.38 -20.96 3.38
N VAL A 184 -5.56 -20.36 3.25
CA VAL A 184 -6.36 -19.86 4.37
C VAL A 184 -7.84 -20.19 4.19
N PRO A 185 -8.56 -20.47 5.30
CA PRO A 185 -9.95 -20.90 5.25
C PRO A 185 -10.91 -19.71 5.06
N PHE A 186 -11.21 -19.35 3.81
CA PHE A 186 -12.24 -18.38 3.47
C PHE A 186 -13.10 -18.87 2.30
N ASP A 187 -14.17 -18.17 2.03
CA ASP A 187 -14.96 -18.32 0.81
C ASP A 187 -15.23 -16.93 0.20
N TYR A 188 -15.60 -16.88 -1.07
CA TYR A 188 -15.91 -15.63 -1.74
C TYR A 188 -17.13 -15.75 -2.65
N ASP A 189 -17.81 -14.64 -2.85
CA ASP A 189 -18.88 -14.49 -3.83
C ASP A 189 -18.53 -13.31 -4.74
N MET A 190 -18.71 -13.49 -6.06
CA MET A 190 -18.33 -12.52 -7.07
C MET A 190 -19.55 -12.10 -7.87
N ASN A 191 -19.83 -10.81 -7.90
CA ASN A 191 -20.88 -10.20 -8.70
C ASN A 191 -20.31 -9.06 -9.55
N GLY A 192 -20.05 -9.37 -10.83
CA GLY A 192 -19.28 -8.47 -11.69
C GLY A 192 -17.89 -8.23 -11.11
N ASN A 193 -17.52 -6.97 -10.91
CA ASN A 193 -16.23 -6.59 -10.33
C ASN A 193 -16.25 -6.51 -8.79
N ASN A 194 -17.39 -6.81 -8.14
CA ASN A 194 -17.46 -6.76 -6.67
C ASN A 194 -17.26 -8.17 -6.10
N ILE A 195 -16.33 -8.30 -5.18
CA ILE A 195 -15.97 -9.55 -4.53
C ILE A 195 -16.23 -9.41 -3.03
N LEU A 196 -17.00 -10.34 -2.47
CA LEU A 196 -17.24 -10.42 -1.05
C LEU A 196 -16.52 -11.63 -0.49
N ILE A 197 -15.57 -11.42 0.43
CA ILE A 197 -14.77 -12.46 1.08
C ILE A 197 -15.27 -12.69 2.51
N GLY A 198 -15.47 -13.93 2.91
CA GLY A 198 -15.97 -14.29 4.24
C GLY A 198 -15.57 -15.69 4.68
N LYS A 199 -15.90 -16.06 5.92
CA LYS A 199 -15.60 -17.40 6.48
C LYS A 199 -16.41 -18.49 5.81
N LEU A 200 -15.82 -19.68 5.65
CA LEU A 200 -16.34 -20.88 4.99
C LEU A 200 -17.75 -21.36 5.41
N LYS A 201 -18.44 -20.78 6.36
CA LYS A 201 -19.68 -21.33 6.94
C LYS A 201 -20.90 -20.46 6.92
N ASN A 202 -20.99 -19.38 6.18
CA ASN A 202 -22.17 -18.53 6.23
C ASN A 202 -22.79 -18.19 4.87
N SER A 203 -23.07 -19.19 4.04
CA SER A 203 -23.87 -19.00 2.80
C SER A 203 -25.20 -18.24 3.01
N ASN A 204 -25.78 -18.33 4.22
CA ASN A 204 -26.99 -17.62 4.57
C ASN A 204 -26.79 -16.14 4.97
N LYS A 205 -25.60 -15.73 5.40
CA LYS A 205 -25.29 -14.33 5.75
C LYS A 205 -25.07 -13.48 4.50
N TYR A 206 -24.50 -14.05 3.46
CA TYR A 206 -24.25 -13.38 2.19
C TYR A 206 -25.55 -13.01 1.43
N LYS A 207 -26.58 -13.87 1.48
CA LYS A 207 -27.90 -13.60 0.89
C LYS A 207 -28.62 -12.39 1.48
N ARG A 208 -28.36 -12.08 2.78
CA ARG A 208 -28.99 -10.93 3.46
C ARG A 208 -28.38 -9.58 3.07
N ILE A 209 -27.09 -9.52 2.81
CA ILE A 209 -26.39 -8.27 2.46
C ILE A 209 -26.76 -7.83 1.05
N ASN A 210 -26.92 -8.75 0.11
CA ASN A 210 -27.33 -8.44 -1.27
C ASN A 210 -28.78 -7.94 -1.37
N ASN A 211 -29.67 -8.36 -0.45
CA ASN A 211 -31.07 -7.89 -0.41
C ASN A 211 -31.24 -6.48 0.19
N ILE A 212 -30.24 -5.92 0.86
CA ILE A 212 -30.30 -4.58 1.46
C ILE A 212 -29.89 -3.49 0.44
N LYS A 213 -29.12 -3.84 -0.60
CA LYS A 213 -28.65 -2.89 -1.62
C LYS A 213 -29.54 -2.81 -2.88
N SER A 214 -30.64 -3.57 -2.93
CA SER A 214 -31.58 -3.59 -4.05
C SER A 214 -32.96 -2.97 -3.70
N LYS A 215 -33.00 -2.09 -2.70
CA LYS A 215 -34.17 -1.24 -2.41
C LYS A 215 -33.81 0.22 -2.43
#